data_529aeb617610a51a8a76770cc6702bf4
#
_entry.id   529aeb617610a51a8a76770cc6702bf4
#
_cell.length_a   1.000
_cell.length_b   1.000
_cell.length_c   1.000
_cell.angle_alpha   90.00
_cell.angle_beta   90.00
_cell.angle_gamma   90.00
#
_symmetry.space_group_name_H-M   'P 1'
#
loop_
_entity.id
_entity.type
_entity.pdbx_description
1 polymer ?
#
loop_
_entity_poly.entity_id
_entity_poly.type
_entity_poly.pdbx_seq_one_letter_code
_entity_poly.pdbx_strand_id
1 'polypeptide(L)'
;MTQKSTRYVLPIELLFEIHSAFDHLKRIHVDGESAEEQAGKAYSHLKRGCLDAFKLKLKFFNDDQKKVYGKKADLRIIDNGTFLTDFISERNKIVTCAKEARIMEGQKDVEAAFEKWYNVSTMIDAFEQRFFDSTKIQWAQKQSFFRFSGTFIVGIVTGILASIVVQCLL
;
A
#
# COMPACT_ATOMS: atom_id res chain seq x y z
N MET A 1 -7.76 -18.39 -7.90
CA MET A 1 -6.42 -18.01 -7.37
C MET A 1 -5.93 -16.83 -8.18
N THR A 2 -6.17 -15.60 -7.73
CA THR A 2 -5.65 -14.39 -8.38
C THR A 2 -4.22 -14.20 -7.88
N GLN A 3 -3.28 -14.45 -8.77
CA GLN A 3 -1.85 -14.25 -8.57
C GLN A 3 -1.63 -12.81 -8.09
N LYS A 4 -1.22 -12.65 -6.83
CA LYS A 4 -0.73 -11.40 -6.27
C LYS A 4 0.49 -11.03 -7.13
N SER A 5 0.30 -10.16 -8.12
CA SER A 5 1.39 -9.64 -8.93
C SER A 5 2.26 -8.78 -8.02
N THR A 6 3.10 -9.41 -7.27
CA THR A 6 4.18 -8.77 -6.53
C THR A 6 5.21 -8.30 -7.53
N ARG A 7 4.98 -7.14 -8.12
CA ARG A 7 6.04 -6.39 -8.78
C ARG A 7 6.97 -5.83 -7.70
N TYR A 8 7.78 -6.69 -7.11
CA TYR A 8 8.96 -6.25 -6.39
C TYR A 8 9.98 -5.80 -7.43
N VAL A 9 9.84 -4.57 -7.91
CA VAL A 9 10.91 -3.91 -8.63
C VAL A 9 11.86 -3.41 -7.54
N LEU A 10 13.01 -4.07 -7.41
CA LEU A 10 14.06 -3.62 -6.51
C LEU A 10 14.51 -2.22 -6.99
N PRO A 11 14.51 -1.20 -6.12
CA PRO A 11 14.97 0.12 -6.55
C PRO A 11 16.42 0.05 -6.95
N ILE A 12 16.76 0.68 -8.07
CA ILE A 12 18.15 0.71 -8.56
C ILE A 12 19.07 1.40 -7.55
N GLU A 13 18.53 2.35 -6.81
CA GLU A 13 19.22 3.07 -5.73
C GLU A 13 19.67 2.11 -4.63
N LEU A 14 18.82 1.14 -4.25
CA LEU A 14 19.19 0.11 -3.28
C LEU A 14 20.35 -0.75 -3.78
N LEU A 15 20.39 -1.08 -5.07
CA LEU A 15 21.52 -1.83 -5.66
C LEU A 15 22.81 -1.03 -5.60
N PHE A 16 22.78 0.27 -5.85
CA PHE A 16 23.96 1.13 -5.72
C PHE A 16 24.44 1.21 -4.27
N GLU A 17 23.54 1.33 -3.30
CA GLU A 17 23.91 1.36 -1.89
C GLU A 17 24.51 0.02 -1.42
N ILE A 18 23.98 -1.11 -1.88
CA ILE A 18 24.56 -2.44 -1.63
C ILE A 18 25.95 -2.55 -2.27
N HIS A 19 26.11 -2.12 -3.53
CA HIS A 19 27.40 -2.14 -4.20
C HIS A 19 28.45 -1.30 -3.47
N SER A 20 28.06 -0.09 -3.03
CA SER A 20 28.95 0.79 -2.27
C SER A 20 29.35 0.18 -0.93
N ALA A 21 28.42 -0.50 -0.25
CA ALA A 21 28.74 -1.22 0.98
C ALA A 21 29.77 -2.35 0.74
N PHE A 22 29.62 -3.11 -0.35
CA PHE A 22 30.60 -4.14 -0.71
C PHE A 22 31.97 -3.54 -1.10
N ASP A 23 32.02 -2.37 -1.75
CA ASP A 23 33.30 -1.69 -2.04
C ASP A 23 34.06 -1.34 -0.75
N HIS A 24 33.35 -0.85 0.28
CA HIS A 24 33.97 -0.62 1.58
C HIS A 24 34.47 -1.90 2.25
N LEU A 25 33.72 -3.01 2.15
CA LEU A 25 34.19 -4.30 2.68
C LEU A 25 35.42 -4.81 1.91
N LYS A 26 35.45 -4.62 0.59
CA LYS A 26 36.62 -4.93 -0.23
C LYS A 26 37.87 -4.17 0.25
N ARG A 27 37.76 -2.87 0.55
CA ARG A 27 38.88 -2.05 1.03
C ARG A 27 39.48 -2.57 2.34
N ILE A 28 38.67 -3.14 3.22
CA ILE A 28 39.18 -3.81 4.42
C ILE A 28 40.05 -5.01 4.05
N HIS A 29 39.55 -5.88 3.17
CA HIS A 29 40.17 -7.20 2.96
C HIS A 29 41.25 -7.19 1.89
N VAL A 30 41.18 -6.27 0.91
CA VAL A 30 42.12 -6.22 -0.22
C VAL A 30 43.13 -5.09 -0.05
N ASP A 31 42.64 -3.90 0.36
CA ASP A 31 43.50 -2.71 0.37
C ASP A 31 44.10 -2.45 1.78
N GLY A 32 43.70 -3.25 2.79
CA GLY A 32 44.24 -3.14 4.16
C GLY A 32 43.83 -1.89 4.91
N GLU A 33 42.71 -1.24 4.51
CA GLU A 33 42.21 -0.07 5.16
C GLU A 33 41.58 -0.38 6.55
N SER A 34 41.38 0.64 7.39
CA SER A 34 40.82 0.50 8.73
C SER A 34 39.46 -0.19 8.72
N ALA A 35 39.34 -1.34 9.38
CA ALA A 35 38.11 -2.13 9.43
C ALA A 35 36.98 -1.34 10.11
N GLU A 36 37.28 -0.60 11.18
CA GLU A 36 36.26 0.20 11.92
C GLU A 36 35.68 1.31 11.05
N GLU A 37 36.55 2.05 10.34
CA GLU A 37 36.11 3.15 9.48
C GLU A 37 35.29 2.64 8.29
N GLN A 38 35.80 1.61 7.60
CA GLN A 38 35.15 1.08 6.40
C GLN A 38 33.86 0.33 6.73
N ALA A 39 33.79 -0.39 7.84
CA ALA A 39 32.55 -1.01 8.30
C ALA A 39 31.49 0.03 8.63
N GLY A 40 31.84 1.15 9.27
CA GLY A 40 30.94 2.27 9.51
C GLY A 40 30.37 2.88 8.23
N LYS A 41 31.21 3.03 7.19
CA LYS A 41 30.76 3.51 5.87
C LYS A 41 29.83 2.49 5.19
N ALA A 42 30.19 1.21 5.20
CA ALA A 42 29.33 0.13 4.66
C ALA A 42 27.96 0.09 5.34
N TYR A 43 27.93 0.17 6.68
CA TYR A 43 26.70 0.23 7.44
C TYR A 43 25.83 1.43 7.04
N SER A 44 26.44 2.60 6.87
CA SER A 44 25.72 3.82 6.44
C SER A 44 25.09 3.68 5.06
N HIS A 45 25.78 3.01 4.13
CA HIS A 45 25.21 2.69 2.81
C HIS A 45 24.03 1.73 2.91
N LEU A 46 24.15 0.63 3.65
CA LEU A 46 23.07 -0.32 3.84
C LEU A 46 21.84 0.33 4.50
N LYS A 47 22.05 1.20 5.47
CA LYS A 47 20.98 1.94 6.15
C LYS A 47 20.23 2.86 5.19
N ARG A 48 20.93 3.58 4.30
CA ARG A 48 20.29 4.40 3.25
C ARG A 48 19.49 3.55 2.27
N GLY A 49 20.04 2.42 1.82
CA GLY A 49 19.33 1.49 0.96
C GLY A 49 18.03 0.96 1.59
N CYS A 50 18.05 0.64 2.88
CA CYS A 50 16.83 0.25 3.61
C CYS A 50 15.81 1.38 3.67
N LEU A 51 16.22 2.64 3.91
CA LEU A 51 15.32 3.78 3.89
C LEU A 51 14.63 3.94 2.53
N ASP A 52 15.35 3.78 1.43
CA ASP A 52 14.77 3.87 0.10
C ASP A 52 13.82 2.72 -0.19
N ALA A 53 14.11 1.51 0.31
CA ALA A 53 13.18 0.38 0.24
C ALA A 53 11.87 0.64 1.01
N PHE A 54 11.94 1.24 2.20
CA PHE A 54 10.74 1.61 2.97
C PHE A 54 9.89 2.67 2.26
N LYS A 55 10.53 3.68 1.66
CA LYS A 55 9.84 4.72 0.87
C LYS A 55 9.16 4.12 -0.36
N LEU A 56 9.81 3.19 -1.04
CA LEU A 56 9.23 2.47 -2.17
C LEU A 56 8.03 1.61 -1.74
N LYS A 57 8.13 0.92 -0.60
CA LYS A 57 7.02 0.16 -0.02
C LYS A 57 5.80 1.05 0.24
N LEU A 58 6.00 2.25 0.80
CA LEU A 58 4.92 3.23 0.99
C LEU A 58 4.30 3.66 -0.35
N LYS A 59 5.10 3.83 -1.40
CA LYS A 59 4.59 4.15 -2.75
C LYS A 59 3.69 3.02 -3.26
N PHE A 60 4.13 1.78 -3.20
CA PHE A 60 3.31 0.62 -3.61
C PHE A 60 2.03 0.50 -2.78
N PHE A 61 2.12 0.68 -1.48
CA PHE A 61 0.98 0.73 -0.60
C PHE A 61 -0.07 1.76 -1.06
N ASN A 62 0.36 2.99 -1.41
CA ASN A 62 -0.55 4.01 -1.92
C ASN A 62 -1.17 3.63 -3.28
N ASP A 63 -0.43 2.98 -4.15
CA ASP A 63 -0.93 2.55 -5.46
C ASP A 63 -1.91 1.37 -5.34
N ASP A 64 -1.67 0.44 -4.43
CA ASP A 64 -2.58 -0.67 -4.17
C ASP A 64 -3.89 -0.21 -3.51
N GLN A 65 -3.84 0.77 -2.63
CA GLN A 65 -5.04 1.41 -2.09
C GLN A 65 -5.90 2.04 -3.19
N LYS A 66 -5.29 2.78 -4.14
CA LYS A 66 -6.02 3.34 -5.29
C LYS A 66 -6.73 2.26 -6.09
N LYS A 67 -6.11 1.08 -6.26
CA LYS A 67 -6.74 -0.06 -6.92
C LYS A 67 -7.93 -0.60 -6.14
N VAL A 68 -7.87 -0.64 -4.81
CA VAL A 68 -8.99 -1.08 -3.97
C VAL A 68 -10.16 -0.10 -4.07
N TYR A 69 -9.91 1.20 -3.98
CA TYR A 69 -10.94 2.23 -4.15
C TYR A 69 -11.48 2.30 -5.59
N GLY A 70 -10.64 2.09 -6.59
CA GLY A 70 -11.04 2.10 -8.00
C GLY A 70 -11.89 0.90 -8.44
N LYS A 71 -11.89 -0.17 -7.67
CA LYS A 71 -12.75 -1.31 -7.89
C LYS A 71 -14.13 -0.98 -7.35
N LYS A 72 -15.09 -0.62 -8.16
CA LYS A 72 -16.51 -0.26 -7.85
C LYS A 72 -17.19 -1.11 -6.73
N ALA A 73 -16.48 -1.39 -5.65
CA ALA A 73 -16.97 -2.12 -4.49
C ALA A 73 -17.44 -1.13 -3.44
N ASP A 74 -18.66 -1.27 -2.98
CA ASP A 74 -19.14 -0.52 -1.83
C ASP A 74 -18.56 -1.14 -0.54
N LEU A 75 -17.41 -0.62 -0.10
CA LEU A 75 -16.74 -1.11 1.11
C LEU A 75 -17.57 -0.90 2.39
N ARG A 76 -18.62 -0.06 2.34
CA ARG A 76 -19.51 0.18 3.49
C ARG A 76 -20.38 -1.02 3.84
N ILE A 77 -20.54 -1.97 2.91
CA ILE A 77 -21.32 -3.19 3.16
C ILE A 77 -20.54 -4.28 3.89
N ILE A 78 -19.21 -4.12 4.00
CA ILE A 78 -18.35 -5.07 4.71
C ILE A 78 -18.42 -4.77 6.21
N ASP A 79 -18.59 -5.81 7.02
CA ASP A 79 -18.58 -5.75 8.48
C ASP A 79 -19.50 -4.62 9.03
N ASN A 80 -20.69 -4.48 8.46
CA ASN A 80 -21.69 -3.46 8.86
C ASN A 80 -21.16 -2.01 8.80
N GLY A 81 -20.26 -1.72 7.87
CA GLY A 81 -19.69 -0.38 7.65
C GLY A 81 -18.43 -0.06 8.46
N THR A 82 -18.06 -0.89 9.43
CA THR A 82 -16.85 -0.66 10.24
C THR A 82 -15.58 -0.85 9.44
N PHE A 83 -15.61 -1.74 8.44
CA PHE A 83 -14.46 -2.00 7.58
C PHE A 83 -13.90 -0.73 6.92
N LEU A 84 -14.75 0.09 6.33
CA LEU A 84 -14.31 1.32 5.66
C LEU A 84 -13.76 2.34 6.67
N THR A 85 -14.39 2.48 7.81
CA THR A 85 -13.95 3.41 8.87
C THR A 85 -12.58 3.01 9.40
N ASP A 86 -12.39 1.72 9.71
CA ASP A 86 -11.12 1.19 10.18
C ASP A 86 -10.04 1.33 9.11
N PHE A 87 -10.36 1.00 7.86
CA PHE A 87 -9.46 1.14 6.72
C PHE A 87 -8.93 2.59 6.59
N ILE A 88 -9.82 3.58 6.64
CA ILE A 88 -9.44 4.99 6.54
C ILE A 88 -8.61 5.41 7.76
N SER A 89 -9.00 5.00 8.97
CA SER A 89 -8.31 5.33 10.21
C SER A 89 -6.87 4.80 10.20
N GLU A 90 -6.69 3.50 9.93
CA GLU A 90 -5.36 2.88 9.91
C GLU A 90 -4.48 3.44 8.78
N ARG A 91 -5.06 3.68 7.60
CA ARG A 91 -4.34 4.36 6.52
C ARG A 91 -3.82 5.74 6.95
N ASN A 92 -4.66 6.53 7.62
CA ASN A 92 -4.27 7.87 8.05
C ASN A 92 -3.14 7.83 9.09
N LYS A 93 -3.13 6.84 9.99
CA LYS A 93 -2.02 6.61 10.93
C LYS A 93 -0.71 6.36 10.18
N ILE A 94 -0.72 5.49 9.16
CA ILE A 94 0.46 5.20 8.33
C ILE A 94 0.97 6.47 7.65
N VAL A 95 0.07 7.24 7.03
CA VAL A 95 0.44 8.49 6.34
C VAL A 95 1.03 9.51 7.31
N THR A 96 0.45 9.64 8.51
CA THR A 96 0.97 10.55 9.54
C THR A 96 2.36 10.12 10.01
N CYS A 97 2.55 8.84 10.32
CA CYS A 97 3.84 8.30 10.72
C CYS A 97 4.91 8.49 9.61
N ALA A 98 4.53 8.31 8.34
CA ALA A 98 5.43 8.54 7.22
C ALA A 98 5.81 10.02 7.04
N LYS A 99 4.90 10.96 7.34
CA LYS A 99 5.23 12.40 7.36
C LYS A 99 6.23 12.73 8.46
N GLU A 100 6.03 12.19 9.66
CA GLU A 100 6.96 12.37 10.77
C GLU A 100 8.34 11.80 10.43
N ALA A 101 8.42 10.61 9.83
CA ALA A 101 9.67 10.02 9.39
C ALA A 101 10.43 10.92 8.40
N ARG A 102 9.74 11.55 7.45
CA ARG A 102 10.33 12.52 6.51
C ARG A 102 10.83 13.79 7.19
N ILE A 103 10.13 14.28 8.21
CA ILE A 103 10.56 15.44 8.98
C ILE A 103 11.87 15.13 9.71
N MET A 104 11.97 13.97 10.37
CA MET A 104 13.17 13.53 11.07
C MET A 104 14.35 13.37 10.10
N GLU A 105 14.11 12.79 8.93
CA GLU A 105 15.11 12.68 7.86
C GLU A 105 15.62 14.07 7.42
N GLY A 106 14.72 15.06 7.29
CA GLY A 106 15.08 16.44 6.98
C GLY A 106 15.90 17.14 8.08
N GLN A 107 15.72 16.72 9.33
CA GLN A 107 16.49 17.21 10.48
C GLN A 107 17.87 16.53 10.63
N LYS A 108 18.20 15.61 9.71
CA LYS A 108 19.45 14.82 9.71
C LYS A 108 19.60 13.88 10.93
N ASP A 109 18.52 13.60 11.62
CA ASP A 109 18.49 12.53 12.63
C ASP A 109 18.23 11.20 11.94
N VAL A 110 19.31 10.63 11.41
CA VAL A 110 19.25 9.42 10.57
C VAL A 110 18.77 8.21 11.37
N GLU A 111 19.10 8.13 12.66
CA GLU A 111 18.68 7.00 13.51
C GLU A 111 17.20 7.05 13.79
N ALA A 112 16.69 8.17 14.29
CA ALA A 112 15.26 8.34 14.55
C ALA A 112 14.42 8.23 13.27
N ALA A 113 14.92 8.74 12.14
CA ALA A 113 14.28 8.57 10.85
C ALA A 113 14.20 7.09 10.42
N PHE A 114 15.27 6.33 10.62
CA PHE A 114 15.30 4.90 10.29
C PHE A 114 14.26 4.12 11.10
N GLU A 115 14.23 4.30 12.41
CA GLU A 115 13.25 3.68 13.31
C GLU A 115 11.81 4.03 12.93
N LYS A 116 11.56 5.29 12.59
CA LYS A 116 10.22 5.73 12.13
C LYS A 116 9.83 5.07 10.81
N TRP A 117 10.73 5.01 9.83
CA TRP A 117 10.47 4.35 8.55
C TRP A 117 10.27 2.84 8.71
N TYR A 118 11.03 2.20 9.59
CA TYR A 118 10.82 0.79 9.93
C TYR A 118 9.42 0.57 10.51
N ASN A 119 8.98 1.44 11.43
CA ASN A 119 7.63 1.39 11.99
C ASN A 119 6.56 1.57 10.89
N VAL A 120 6.72 2.53 9.98
CA VAL A 120 5.83 2.69 8.81
C VAL A 120 5.74 1.39 8.01
N SER A 121 6.87 0.74 7.75
CA SER A 121 6.92 -0.54 7.03
C SER A 121 6.11 -1.63 7.75
N THR A 122 6.26 -1.76 9.07
CA THR A 122 5.54 -2.72 9.89
C THR A 122 4.03 -2.44 9.92
N MET A 123 3.65 -1.15 10.02
CA MET A 123 2.24 -0.75 9.95
C MET A 123 1.61 -1.09 8.59
N ILE A 124 2.36 -0.95 7.49
CA ILE A 124 1.90 -1.34 6.15
C ILE A 124 1.65 -2.85 6.10
N ASP A 125 2.55 -3.69 6.63
CA ASP A 125 2.37 -5.13 6.66
C ASP A 125 1.11 -5.54 7.43
N ALA A 126 0.91 -4.96 8.61
CA ALA A 126 -0.28 -5.21 9.43
C ALA A 126 -1.58 -4.76 8.70
N PHE A 127 -1.51 -3.61 8.02
CA PHE A 127 -2.63 -3.11 7.22
C PHE A 127 -2.97 -4.05 6.06
N GLU A 128 -1.97 -4.50 5.32
CA GLU A 128 -2.17 -5.41 4.18
C GLU A 128 -2.77 -6.74 4.63
N GLN A 129 -2.29 -7.30 5.74
CA GLN A 129 -2.84 -8.52 6.32
C GLN A 129 -4.30 -8.35 6.71
N ARG A 130 -4.68 -7.21 7.29
CA ARG A 130 -6.03 -6.97 7.78
C ARG A 130 -7.02 -6.62 6.68
N PHE A 131 -6.63 -5.80 5.71
CA PHE A 131 -7.58 -5.15 4.79
C PHE A 131 -7.51 -5.65 3.34
N PHE A 132 -6.38 -6.25 2.91
CA PHE A 132 -6.27 -6.75 1.54
C PHE A 132 -6.74 -8.20 1.40
N ASP A 133 -7.60 -8.67 2.34
CA ASP A 133 -8.32 -9.93 2.14
C ASP A 133 -9.18 -9.83 0.88
N SER A 134 -8.71 -10.55 -0.15
CA SER A 134 -9.35 -10.56 -1.46
C SER A 134 -10.77 -11.11 -1.42
N THR A 135 -11.13 -11.96 -0.44
CA THR A 135 -12.44 -12.60 -0.34
C THR A 135 -13.51 -11.59 0.07
N LYS A 136 -13.27 -10.76 1.08
CA LYS A 136 -14.20 -9.71 1.52
C LYS A 136 -14.42 -8.67 0.44
N ILE A 137 -13.34 -8.21 -0.21
CA ILE A 137 -13.44 -7.21 -1.28
C ILE A 137 -14.14 -7.80 -2.51
N GLN A 138 -13.83 -9.03 -2.90
CA GLN A 138 -14.50 -9.70 -4.01
C GLN A 138 -16.00 -9.91 -3.73
N TRP A 139 -16.35 -10.29 -2.50
CA TRP A 139 -17.74 -10.38 -2.09
C TRP A 139 -18.46 -9.03 -2.21
N ALA A 140 -17.86 -7.95 -1.71
CA ALA A 140 -18.42 -6.61 -1.80
C ALA A 140 -18.60 -6.15 -3.26
N GLN A 141 -17.66 -6.50 -4.15
CA GLN A 141 -17.78 -6.22 -5.58
C GLN A 141 -18.98 -6.93 -6.22
N LYS A 142 -19.13 -8.24 -5.95
CA LYS A 142 -20.28 -9.01 -6.44
C LYS A 142 -21.59 -8.42 -5.93
N GLN A 143 -21.68 -8.14 -4.64
CA GLN A 143 -22.88 -7.59 -4.03
C GLN A 143 -23.25 -6.21 -4.61
N SER A 144 -22.26 -5.34 -4.82
CA SER A 144 -22.46 -4.02 -5.44
C SER A 144 -22.96 -4.15 -6.87
N PHE A 145 -22.42 -5.10 -7.63
CA PHE A 145 -22.88 -5.39 -9.00
C PHE A 145 -24.33 -5.87 -9.02
N PHE A 146 -24.70 -6.82 -8.15
CA PHE A 146 -26.08 -7.31 -8.06
C PHE A 146 -27.07 -6.22 -7.66
N ARG A 147 -26.73 -5.35 -6.70
CA ARG A 147 -27.58 -4.22 -6.32
C ARG A 147 -27.80 -3.26 -7.48
N PHE A 148 -26.73 -2.92 -8.23
CA PHE A 148 -26.84 -2.02 -9.39
C PHE A 148 -27.67 -2.67 -10.51
N SER A 149 -27.39 -3.93 -10.87
CA SER A 149 -28.12 -4.65 -11.90
C SER A 149 -29.58 -4.87 -11.51
N GLY A 150 -29.87 -5.20 -10.26
CA GLY A 150 -31.24 -5.37 -9.75
C GLY A 150 -32.05 -4.08 -9.86
N THR A 151 -31.49 -2.94 -9.48
CA THR A 151 -32.16 -1.63 -9.61
C THR A 151 -32.46 -1.31 -11.09
N PHE A 152 -31.55 -1.61 -11.99
CA PHE A 152 -31.74 -1.38 -13.42
C PHE A 152 -32.87 -2.27 -13.99
N ILE A 153 -32.89 -3.55 -13.64
CA ILE A 153 -33.94 -4.49 -14.08
C ILE A 153 -35.31 -4.06 -13.55
N VAL A 154 -35.40 -3.69 -12.27
CA VAL A 154 -36.67 -3.19 -11.67
C VAL A 154 -37.11 -1.93 -12.40
N GLY A 155 -36.21 -1.00 -12.73
CA GLY A 155 -36.53 0.19 -13.50
C GLY A 155 -37.10 -0.11 -14.89
N ILE A 156 -36.55 -1.08 -15.61
CA ILE A 156 -37.07 -1.48 -16.91
C ILE A 156 -38.45 -2.14 -16.77
N VAL A 157 -38.62 -3.06 -15.83
CA VAL A 157 -39.90 -3.76 -15.62
C VAL A 157 -41.01 -2.78 -15.23
N THR A 158 -40.74 -1.84 -14.31
CA THR A 158 -41.71 -0.80 -13.95
C THR A 158 -42.03 0.15 -15.11
N GLY A 159 -41.04 0.49 -15.93
CA GLY A 159 -41.28 1.30 -17.15
C GLY A 159 -42.18 0.60 -18.17
N ILE A 160 -41.95 -0.69 -18.43
CA ILE A 160 -42.80 -1.48 -19.31
C ILE A 160 -44.22 -1.61 -18.77
N LEU A 161 -44.40 -1.92 -17.49
CA LEU A 161 -45.70 -2.04 -16.85
C LEU A 161 -46.46 -0.70 -16.92
N ALA A 162 -45.81 0.42 -16.65
CA ALA A 162 -46.42 1.74 -16.76
C ALA A 162 -46.89 2.03 -18.19
N SER A 163 -46.07 1.68 -19.23
CA SER A 163 -46.44 1.84 -20.62
C SER A 163 -47.66 1.05 -21.02
N ILE A 164 -47.75 -0.21 -20.54
CA ILE A 164 -48.94 -1.09 -20.83
C ILE A 164 -50.18 -0.51 -20.17
N VAL A 165 -50.11 -0.09 -18.92
CA VAL A 165 -51.25 0.51 -18.21
C VAL A 165 -51.76 1.75 -18.94
N VAL A 166 -50.87 2.66 -19.39
CA VAL A 166 -51.26 3.84 -20.14
C VAL A 166 -51.95 3.47 -21.46
N GLN A 167 -51.46 2.44 -22.18
CA GLN A 167 -52.09 1.99 -23.45
C GLN A 167 -53.46 1.33 -23.23
N CYS A 168 -53.71 0.73 -22.08
CA CYS A 168 -54.98 0.11 -21.80
C CYS A 168 -56.06 1.11 -21.28
N LEU A 169 -55.66 2.30 -20.87
CA LEU A 169 -56.52 3.37 -20.35
C LEU A 169 -56.87 4.43 -21.38
N LEU A 170 -56.21 4.45 -22.50
CA LEU A 170 -56.48 5.29 -23.70
C LEU A 170 -57.20 4.48 -24.74
#